data_60cb6921208bd0ed578ce1115ee6fff8
#
_entry.id   60cb6921208bd0ed578ce1115ee6fff8
#
_cell.length_a   1.000
_cell.length_b   1.000
_cell.length_c   1.000
_cell.angle_alpha   90.00
_cell.angle_beta   90.00
_cell.angle_gamma   90.00
#
_symmetry.space_group_name_H-M   'P 1'
#
loop_
_entity.id
_entity.type
_entity.pdbx_description
1 polymer ?
#
loop_
_entity_poly.entity_id
_entity_poly.type
_entity_poly.pdbx_seq_one_letter_code
_entity_poly.pdbx_strand_id
1 'polypeptide(L)'
;MSLNDAKTTDIYRTMIRIRTFENAVRRLTKEGRIPARFGLYTGQEAVAAGVSAHLRKGDKIGSTHRALGHLIAKGCDLDKLMAELMGKETGFNHGKAGPYHTFDPSVGALGANGIVGGSVPMTAGYALANQLEGERNVAVSYFGEGGSNQGGVQETLNLAACWQLPIVFVCENSSPEVQRMLGHEIDYPQLSIDNVSKRAKNYGMPGSTHTGWDAAEVYKAAGKAIRRARAGKGPTLLEFKVHQLEGNLEGRLEANEKERQWDPIDLLKQKIPRKVDEQIRAEEVAKVQKAIDFGVKSPEPTPEQAYTCVFKEAD
;
A
#
# COMPACT_ATOMS: atom_id res chain seq x y z
N MET A 1 17.10 -3.93 -14.04
CA MET A 1 16.84 -2.76 -14.88
C MET A 1 17.10 -1.53 -14.04
N SER A 2 17.89 -0.59 -14.54
CA SER A 2 18.01 0.74 -13.93
C SER A 2 16.72 1.54 -14.15
N LEU A 3 16.42 2.42 -13.22
CA LEU A 3 15.33 3.38 -13.36
C LEU A 3 15.75 4.40 -14.44
N ASN A 4 14.98 4.53 -15.51
CA ASN A 4 15.19 5.58 -16.51
C ASN A 4 14.34 6.82 -16.15
N ASP A 5 14.60 7.97 -16.80
CA ASP A 5 13.97 9.24 -16.46
C ASP A 5 12.44 9.19 -16.56
N ALA A 6 11.88 8.50 -17.56
CA ALA A 6 10.45 8.35 -17.72
C ALA A 6 9.83 7.60 -16.54
N LYS A 7 10.42 6.45 -16.14
CA LYS A 7 9.95 5.69 -14.98
C LYS A 7 10.14 6.43 -13.66
N THR A 8 11.22 7.19 -13.53
CA THR A 8 11.46 8.05 -12.35
C THR A 8 10.32 9.07 -12.22
N THR A 9 9.94 9.70 -13.32
CA THR A 9 8.84 10.68 -13.36
C THR A 9 7.48 10.04 -13.06
N ASP A 10 7.20 8.83 -13.60
CA ASP A 10 5.95 8.09 -13.32
C ASP A 10 5.83 7.72 -11.83
N ILE A 11 6.92 7.20 -11.23
CA ILE A 11 6.96 6.86 -9.81
C ILE A 11 6.79 8.12 -8.97
N TYR A 12 7.51 9.19 -9.30
CA TYR A 12 7.39 10.47 -8.60
C TYR A 12 5.95 11.00 -8.65
N ARG A 13 5.31 11.00 -9.81
CA ARG A 13 3.90 11.39 -9.98
C ARG A 13 2.98 10.57 -9.07
N THR A 14 3.20 9.26 -9.00
CA THR A 14 2.40 8.38 -8.13
C THR A 14 2.58 8.74 -6.66
N MET A 15 3.81 9.00 -6.22
CA MET A 15 4.11 9.40 -4.85
C MET A 15 3.46 10.76 -4.51
N ILE A 16 3.52 11.75 -5.43
CA ILE A 16 2.84 13.04 -5.26
C ILE A 16 1.32 12.87 -5.16
N ARG A 17 0.74 12.01 -6.00
CA ARG A 17 -0.69 11.70 -5.95
C ARG A 17 -1.12 11.14 -4.60
N ILE A 18 -0.39 10.15 -4.07
CA ILE A 18 -0.65 9.56 -2.75
C ILE A 18 -0.60 10.63 -1.67
N ARG A 19 0.49 11.40 -1.61
CA ARG A 19 0.68 12.45 -0.60
C ARG A 19 -0.40 13.54 -0.69
N THR A 20 -0.73 13.98 -1.89
CA THR A 20 -1.76 15.02 -2.11
C THR A 20 -3.14 14.53 -1.67
N PHE A 21 -3.48 13.28 -2.00
CA PHE A 21 -4.74 12.68 -1.58
C PHE A 21 -4.81 12.53 -0.05
N GLU A 22 -3.77 12.02 0.59
CA GLU A 22 -3.74 11.86 2.05
C GLU A 22 -3.76 13.20 2.81
N ASN A 23 -3.09 14.22 2.29
CA ASN A 23 -3.18 15.58 2.83
C ASN A 23 -4.62 16.13 2.79
N ALA A 24 -5.34 15.86 1.69
CA ALA A 24 -6.75 16.21 1.58
C ALA A 24 -7.62 15.43 2.57
N VAL A 25 -7.40 14.11 2.67
CA VAL A 25 -8.11 13.25 3.62
C VAL A 25 -7.90 13.73 5.06
N ARG A 26 -6.64 14.01 5.45
CA ARG A 26 -6.31 14.57 6.77
C ARG A 26 -7.07 15.86 7.07
N ARG A 27 -7.10 16.78 6.10
CA ARG A 27 -7.84 18.04 6.23
C ARG A 27 -9.34 17.79 6.42
N LEU A 28 -9.93 16.97 5.55
CA LEU A 28 -11.36 16.67 5.59
C LEU A 28 -11.78 15.92 6.85
N THR A 29 -10.90 15.08 7.42
CA THR A 29 -11.14 14.44 8.72
C THR A 29 -11.14 15.46 9.86
N LYS A 30 -10.20 16.43 9.86
CA LYS A 30 -10.18 17.52 10.83
C LYS A 30 -11.42 18.42 10.72
N GLU A 31 -11.96 18.59 9.51
CA GLU A 31 -13.20 19.33 9.25
C GLU A 31 -14.47 18.52 9.60
N GLY A 32 -14.34 17.25 10.03
CA GLY A 32 -15.47 16.37 10.34
C GLY A 32 -16.23 15.84 9.11
N ARG A 33 -15.67 16.00 7.91
CA ARG A 33 -16.30 15.57 6.65
C ARG A 33 -15.96 14.12 6.26
N ILE A 34 -14.92 13.56 6.85
CA ILE A 34 -14.61 12.14 6.82
C ILE A 34 -14.77 11.63 8.24
N PRO A 35 -15.74 10.73 8.51
CA PRO A 35 -16.10 10.32 9.88
C PRO A 35 -15.10 9.33 10.49
N ALA A 36 -14.24 8.72 9.69
CA ALA A 36 -13.32 7.70 10.14
C ALA A 36 -11.94 8.29 10.50
N ARG A 37 -11.33 7.72 11.55
CA ARG A 37 -9.93 7.98 11.91
C ARG A 37 -9.10 6.78 11.51
N PHE A 38 -7.94 6.99 10.88
CA PHE A 38 -7.09 5.92 10.40
C PHE A 38 -5.64 6.37 10.23
N GLY A 39 -4.74 5.40 10.05
CA GLY A 39 -3.34 5.67 9.80
C GLY A 39 -3.09 6.10 8.37
N LEU A 40 -2.34 7.19 8.20
CA LEU A 40 -1.88 7.64 6.89
C LEU A 40 -0.67 6.80 6.42
N TYR A 41 -0.48 6.77 5.13
CA TYR A 41 0.63 6.08 4.46
C TYR A 41 1.85 6.99 4.25
N THR A 42 1.72 8.26 4.60
CA THR A 42 2.72 9.33 4.43
C THR A 42 4.11 8.92 4.95
N GLY A 43 5.10 9.00 4.08
CA GLY A 43 6.48 8.56 4.31
C GLY A 43 6.82 7.20 3.70
N GLN A 44 5.84 6.45 3.22
CA GLN A 44 6.00 5.11 2.65
C GLN A 44 5.73 5.07 1.14
N GLU A 45 5.44 6.20 0.51
CA GLU A 45 4.96 6.30 -0.89
C GLU A 45 5.88 5.65 -1.90
N ALA A 46 7.19 5.63 -1.64
CA ALA A 46 8.16 5.01 -2.53
C ALA A 46 7.94 3.49 -2.65
N VAL A 47 7.49 2.82 -1.56
CA VAL A 47 7.23 1.38 -1.58
C VAL A 47 6.02 1.10 -2.48
N ALA A 48 4.88 1.73 -2.24
CA ALA A 48 3.69 1.54 -3.05
C ALA A 48 3.93 1.86 -4.53
N ALA A 49 4.54 3.03 -4.82
CA ALA A 49 4.81 3.47 -6.18
C ALA A 49 5.84 2.60 -6.90
N GLY A 50 6.95 2.26 -6.22
CA GLY A 50 8.02 1.45 -6.80
C GLY A 50 7.63 0.01 -7.08
N VAL A 51 6.83 -0.60 -6.21
CA VAL A 51 6.27 -1.96 -6.42
C VAL A 51 5.23 -1.94 -7.55
N SER A 52 4.26 -1.02 -7.48
CA SER A 52 3.16 -0.95 -8.46
C SER A 52 3.62 -0.63 -9.87
N ALA A 53 4.77 0.04 -10.04
CA ALA A 53 5.38 0.31 -11.34
C ALA A 53 5.73 -0.95 -12.16
N HIS A 54 5.73 -2.14 -11.54
CA HIS A 54 5.95 -3.43 -12.19
C HIS A 54 4.67 -4.27 -12.38
N LEU A 55 3.54 -3.80 -11.82
CA LEU A 55 2.29 -4.53 -11.87
C LEU A 55 1.53 -4.28 -13.17
N ARG A 56 0.84 -5.30 -13.62
CA ARG A 56 -0.03 -5.30 -14.81
C ARG A 56 -1.50 -5.28 -14.38
N LYS A 57 -2.40 -5.12 -15.33
CA LYS A 57 -3.85 -5.08 -15.07
C LYS A 57 -4.37 -6.34 -14.36
N GLY A 58 -3.88 -7.53 -14.74
CA GLY A 58 -4.28 -8.82 -14.14
C GLY A 58 -3.64 -9.10 -12.77
N ASP A 59 -2.56 -8.40 -12.41
CA ASP A 59 -1.90 -8.61 -11.12
C ASP A 59 -2.77 -8.08 -9.97
N LYS A 60 -2.73 -8.77 -8.84
CA LYS A 60 -3.55 -8.46 -7.66
C LYS A 60 -2.69 -7.94 -6.51
N ILE A 61 -3.28 -7.09 -5.67
CA ILE A 61 -2.67 -6.66 -4.41
C ILE A 61 -3.62 -6.91 -3.24
N GLY A 62 -3.08 -7.38 -2.11
CA GLY A 62 -3.74 -7.35 -0.80
C GLY A 62 -3.02 -6.36 0.10
N SER A 63 -3.78 -5.52 0.81
CA SER A 63 -3.26 -4.38 1.53
C SER A 63 -3.51 -4.46 3.04
N THR A 64 -3.06 -3.45 3.75
CA THR A 64 -3.14 -3.30 5.20
C THR A 64 -4.21 -2.26 5.58
N HIS A 65 -4.32 -1.95 6.86
CA HIS A 65 -5.13 -0.83 7.37
C HIS A 65 -4.60 0.56 6.98
N ARG A 66 -3.41 0.66 6.34
CA ARG A 66 -2.84 1.89 5.75
C ARG A 66 -2.90 1.82 4.22
N ALA A 67 -4.07 1.47 3.68
CA ALA A 67 -4.22 1.03 2.30
C ALA A 67 -4.12 2.11 1.25
N LEU A 68 -4.34 3.39 1.58
CA LEU A 68 -4.52 4.46 0.59
C LEU A 68 -3.38 4.53 -0.41
N GLY A 69 -2.14 4.45 0.08
CA GLY A 69 -0.97 4.44 -0.80
C GLY A 69 -0.99 3.28 -1.81
N HIS A 70 -1.30 2.07 -1.34
CA HIS A 70 -1.35 0.88 -2.19
C HIS A 70 -2.48 0.94 -3.23
N LEU A 71 -3.69 1.35 -2.79
CA LEU A 71 -4.86 1.47 -3.66
C LEU A 71 -4.64 2.50 -4.76
N ILE A 72 -4.13 3.69 -4.39
CA ILE A 72 -3.82 4.76 -5.34
C ILE A 72 -2.72 4.33 -6.32
N ALA A 73 -1.64 3.72 -5.83
CA ALA A 73 -0.56 3.24 -6.67
C ALA A 73 -1.00 2.10 -7.61
N LYS A 74 -1.97 1.27 -7.21
CA LYS A 74 -2.54 0.21 -8.04
C LYS A 74 -3.47 0.77 -9.13
N GLY A 75 -3.93 2.01 -8.99
CA GLY A 75 -4.73 2.71 -9.98
C GLY A 75 -6.22 2.76 -9.66
N CYS A 76 -6.60 2.63 -8.38
CA CYS A 76 -7.98 2.85 -7.95
C CYS A 76 -8.45 4.27 -8.30
N ASP A 77 -9.71 4.40 -8.68
CA ASP A 77 -10.33 5.68 -9.01
C ASP A 77 -10.41 6.60 -7.79
N LEU A 78 -9.84 7.82 -7.90
CA LEU A 78 -9.78 8.75 -6.78
C LEU A 78 -11.15 9.31 -6.39
N ASP A 79 -12.05 9.49 -7.37
CA ASP A 79 -13.40 10.02 -7.15
C ASP A 79 -14.18 9.06 -6.25
N LYS A 80 -14.20 7.76 -6.62
CA LYS A 80 -14.84 6.70 -5.85
C LYS A 80 -14.17 6.45 -4.50
N LEU A 81 -12.83 6.52 -4.46
CA LEU A 81 -12.08 6.35 -3.20
C LEU A 81 -12.44 7.45 -2.21
N MET A 82 -12.49 8.71 -2.66
CA MET A 82 -12.87 9.84 -1.81
C MET A 82 -14.33 9.72 -1.34
N ALA A 83 -15.24 9.32 -2.23
CA ALA A 83 -16.64 9.08 -1.89
C ALA A 83 -16.78 7.97 -0.82
N GLU A 84 -16.02 6.88 -0.94
CA GLU A 84 -16.00 5.81 0.06
C GLU A 84 -15.57 6.30 1.44
N LEU A 85 -14.48 7.09 1.50
CA LEU A 85 -13.98 7.66 2.75
C LEU A 85 -14.96 8.65 3.40
N MET A 86 -15.77 9.34 2.59
CA MET A 86 -16.85 10.22 3.05
C MET A 86 -18.13 9.47 3.42
N GLY A 87 -18.17 8.13 3.28
CA GLY A 87 -19.35 7.32 3.55
C GLY A 87 -20.46 7.46 2.52
N LYS A 88 -20.14 7.79 1.25
CA LYS A 88 -21.11 8.06 0.19
C LYS A 88 -21.45 6.82 -0.64
N GLU A 89 -22.67 6.77 -1.15
CA GLU A 89 -23.21 5.65 -1.96
C GLU A 89 -22.36 5.35 -3.20
N THR A 90 -21.78 6.37 -3.82
CA THR A 90 -20.96 6.23 -5.04
C THR A 90 -19.55 5.73 -4.79
N GLY A 91 -19.17 5.48 -3.52
CA GLY A 91 -17.92 4.85 -3.15
C GLY A 91 -17.81 3.41 -3.67
N PHE A 92 -16.61 2.83 -3.66
CA PHE A 92 -16.36 1.46 -4.13
C PHE A 92 -17.23 0.42 -3.43
N ASN A 93 -17.53 0.63 -2.16
CA ASN A 93 -18.29 -0.28 -1.30
C ASN A 93 -19.56 0.39 -0.76
N HIS A 94 -20.10 1.33 -1.51
CA HIS A 94 -21.30 2.10 -1.16
C HIS A 94 -21.20 2.83 0.19
N GLY A 95 -20.00 3.34 0.52
CA GLY A 95 -19.74 4.04 1.77
C GLY A 95 -19.68 3.16 3.02
N LYS A 96 -19.71 1.83 2.86
CA LYS A 96 -19.78 0.86 3.98
C LYS A 96 -18.42 0.35 4.46
N ALA A 97 -17.40 0.39 3.63
CA ALA A 97 -16.08 -0.19 3.93
C ALA A 97 -15.14 0.80 4.63
N GLY A 98 -15.27 2.07 4.34
CA GLY A 98 -14.36 3.10 4.84
C GLY A 98 -12.89 2.81 4.51
N PRO A 99 -11.93 3.37 5.27
CA PRO A 99 -10.52 3.25 4.93
C PRO A 99 -9.93 1.85 5.16
N TYR A 100 -10.53 1.04 6.04
CA TYR A 100 -9.96 -0.24 6.47
C TYR A 100 -10.35 -1.44 5.61
N HIS A 101 -11.40 -1.31 4.81
CA HIS A 101 -11.95 -2.45 4.07
C HIS A 101 -12.25 -2.14 2.60
N THR A 102 -11.83 -0.96 2.11
CA THR A 102 -12.01 -0.57 0.70
C THR A 102 -11.27 -1.53 -0.23
N PHE A 103 -11.94 -1.94 -1.30
CA PHE A 103 -11.40 -2.76 -2.38
C PHE A 103 -11.92 -2.30 -3.74
N ASP A 104 -11.10 -2.53 -4.78
CA ASP A 104 -11.45 -2.29 -6.18
C ASP A 104 -10.97 -3.48 -7.04
N PRO A 105 -11.83 -4.48 -7.26
CA PRO A 105 -11.44 -5.66 -8.03
C PRO A 105 -11.18 -5.33 -9.52
N SER A 106 -11.72 -4.21 -10.04
CA SER A 106 -11.56 -3.82 -11.45
C SER A 106 -10.11 -3.53 -11.83
N VAL A 107 -9.30 -3.07 -10.87
CA VAL A 107 -7.86 -2.85 -11.02
C VAL A 107 -7.03 -3.90 -10.30
N GLY A 108 -7.67 -4.88 -9.63
CA GLY A 108 -6.99 -5.93 -8.88
C GLY A 108 -6.52 -5.51 -7.48
N ALA A 109 -7.12 -4.49 -6.90
CA ALA A 109 -6.98 -4.15 -5.49
C ALA A 109 -7.98 -4.98 -4.68
N LEU A 110 -7.52 -6.05 -4.03
CA LEU A 110 -8.35 -7.05 -3.37
C LEU A 110 -8.78 -6.67 -1.97
N GLY A 111 -8.32 -5.55 -1.49
CA GLY A 111 -8.82 -4.92 -0.29
C GLY A 111 -7.75 -4.52 0.70
N ALA A 112 -8.13 -3.49 1.43
CA ALA A 112 -7.59 -3.15 2.74
C ALA A 112 -8.11 -4.16 3.78
N ASN A 113 -7.40 -4.34 4.88
CA ASN A 113 -7.84 -5.19 5.96
C ASN A 113 -7.47 -4.58 7.32
N GLY A 114 -8.49 -4.36 8.14
CA GLY A 114 -8.31 -3.89 9.51
C GLY A 114 -7.66 -4.94 10.43
N ILE A 115 -7.78 -6.23 10.08
CA ILE A 115 -7.14 -7.32 10.81
C ILE A 115 -5.66 -7.39 10.40
N VAL A 116 -4.77 -7.17 11.36
CA VAL A 116 -3.32 -7.19 11.13
C VAL A 116 -2.88 -8.55 10.59
N GLY A 117 -2.26 -8.57 9.40
CA GLY A 117 -1.83 -9.79 8.71
C GLY A 117 -2.96 -10.57 8.00
N GLY A 118 -4.24 -10.19 8.19
CA GLY A 118 -5.38 -10.95 7.65
C GLY A 118 -5.48 -10.96 6.13
N SER A 119 -4.95 -9.95 5.43
CA SER A 119 -4.91 -9.94 3.95
C SER A 119 -3.91 -10.93 3.34
N VAL A 120 -2.93 -11.39 4.12
CA VAL A 120 -1.82 -12.22 3.59
C VAL A 120 -2.33 -13.57 3.07
N PRO A 121 -3.08 -14.38 3.85
CA PRO A 121 -3.63 -15.64 3.35
C PRO A 121 -4.64 -15.44 2.22
N MET A 122 -5.45 -14.36 2.27
CA MET A 122 -6.39 -14.03 1.19
C MET A 122 -5.63 -13.78 -0.12
N THR A 123 -4.55 -12.99 -0.08
CA THR A 123 -3.73 -12.69 -1.25
C THR A 123 -3.05 -13.95 -1.80
N ALA A 124 -2.62 -14.87 -0.93
CA ALA A 124 -2.08 -16.16 -1.36
C ALA A 124 -3.15 -17.03 -2.05
N GLY A 125 -4.41 -16.96 -1.62
CA GLY A 125 -5.53 -17.58 -2.31
C GLY A 125 -5.69 -17.10 -3.75
N TYR A 126 -5.53 -15.81 -4.02
CA TYR A 126 -5.52 -15.28 -5.39
C TYR A 126 -4.31 -15.74 -6.20
N ALA A 127 -3.14 -15.84 -5.58
CA ALA A 127 -1.97 -16.38 -6.26
C ALA A 127 -2.19 -17.85 -6.65
N LEU A 128 -2.85 -18.63 -5.79
CA LEU A 128 -3.24 -20.01 -6.09
C LEU A 128 -4.26 -20.07 -7.22
N ALA A 129 -5.30 -19.23 -7.22
CA ALA A 129 -6.27 -19.16 -8.30
C ALA A 129 -5.59 -18.89 -9.66
N ASN A 130 -4.72 -17.86 -9.74
CA ASN A 130 -3.95 -17.57 -10.94
C ASN A 130 -3.12 -18.79 -11.42
N GLN A 131 -2.55 -19.53 -10.49
CA GLN A 131 -1.75 -20.73 -10.84
C GLN A 131 -2.63 -21.86 -11.37
N LEU A 132 -3.79 -22.10 -10.76
CA LEU A 132 -4.74 -23.13 -11.18
C LEU A 132 -5.38 -22.79 -12.54
N GLU A 133 -5.60 -21.51 -12.81
CA GLU A 133 -6.12 -21.01 -14.09
C GLU A 133 -5.04 -20.93 -15.20
N GLY A 134 -3.78 -21.24 -14.86
CA GLY A 134 -2.66 -21.18 -15.81
C GLY A 134 -2.23 -19.76 -16.20
N GLU A 135 -2.71 -18.75 -15.44
CA GLU A 135 -2.38 -17.37 -15.69
C GLU A 135 -0.97 -17.00 -15.18
N ARG A 136 -0.32 -16.06 -15.88
CA ARG A 136 1.00 -15.53 -15.47
C ARG A 136 0.89 -14.24 -14.66
N ASN A 137 -0.23 -14.04 -13.97
CA ASN A 137 -0.43 -12.91 -13.08
C ASN A 137 0.27 -13.16 -11.74
N VAL A 138 0.61 -12.06 -11.06
CA VAL A 138 1.31 -12.09 -9.77
C VAL A 138 0.42 -11.46 -8.72
N ALA A 139 0.42 -12.02 -7.52
CA ALA A 139 -0.15 -11.37 -6.35
C ALA A 139 0.97 -10.68 -5.53
N VAL A 140 0.66 -9.52 -4.95
CA VAL A 140 1.54 -8.83 -4.00
C VAL A 140 0.78 -8.63 -2.70
N SER A 141 1.34 -9.14 -1.61
CA SER A 141 0.75 -9.02 -0.28
C SER A 141 1.57 -8.05 0.57
N TYR A 142 0.95 -6.96 0.98
CA TYR A 142 1.56 -5.99 1.89
C TYR A 142 1.19 -6.30 3.34
N PHE A 143 2.15 -6.15 4.24
CA PHE A 143 1.95 -6.23 5.69
C PHE A 143 3.06 -5.47 6.42
N GLY A 144 2.80 -5.05 7.65
CA GLY A 144 3.80 -4.41 8.51
C GLY A 144 4.58 -5.44 9.34
N GLU A 145 5.59 -4.97 10.06
CA GLU A 145 6.39 -5.78 10.98
C GLU A 145 5.53 -6.45 12.08
N GLY A 146 4.54 -5.74 12.61
CA GLY A 146 3.58 -6.32 13.55
C GLY A 146 2.80 -7.48 12.94
N GLY A 147 2.35 -7.33 11.70
CA GLY A 147 1.70 -8.38 10.92
C GLY A 147 2.57 -9.60 10.72
N SER A 148 3.88 -9.41 10.59
CA SER A 148 4.82 -10.51 10.42
C SER A 148 4.85 -11.50 11.59
N ASN A 149 4.32 -11.12 12.75
CA ASN A 149 4.26 -11.98 13.94
C ASN A 149 2.97 -12.81 14.04
N GLN A 150 2.00 -12.58 13.15
CA GLN A 150 0.77 -13.36 13.09
C GLN A 150 1.01 -14.79 12.60
N GLY A 151 0.38 -15.77 13.27
CA GLY A 151 0.48 -17.19 12.88
C GLY A 151 0.08 -17.42 11.43
N GLY A 152 -1.06 -16.87 11.00
CA GLY A 152 -1.55 -17.00 9.62
C GLY A 152 -0.60 -16.45 8.56
N VAL A 153 0.25 -15.46 8.89
CA VAL A 153 1.29 -14.98 7.98
C VAL A 153 2.40 -16.02 7.84
N GLN A 154 2.87 -16.61 8.96
CA GLN A 154 3.91 -17.63 8.95
C GLN A 154 3.47 -18.90 8.20
N GLU A 155 2.23 -19.34 8.44
CA GLU A 155 1.61 -20.48 7.74
C GLU A 155 1.50 -20.21 6.24
N THR A 156 1.10 -18.98 5.87
CA THR A 156 0.99 -18.59 4.46
C THR A 156 2.33 -18.52 3.75
N LEU A 157 3.38 -18.04 4.41
CA LEU A 157 4.75 -18.04 3.86
C LEU A 157 5.20 -19.48 3.56
N ASN A 158 4.95 -20.41 4.48
CA ASN A 158 5.26 -21.83 4.29
C ASN A 158 4.46 -22.43 3.12
N LEU A 159 3.16 -22.24 3.12
CA LEU A 159 2.26 -22.77 2.09
C LEU A 159 2.60 -22.22 0.69
N ALA A 160 2.85 -20.93 0.58
CA ALA A 160 3.25 -20.30 -0.67
C ALA A 160 4.58 -20.85 -1.21
N ALA A 161 5.54 -21.14 -0.31
CA ALA A 161 6.81 -21.74 -0.68
C ALA A 161 6.62 -23.20 -1.14
N CYS A 162 5.84 -24.01 -0.40
CA CYS A 162 5.56 -25.41 -0.77
C CYS A 162 4.91 -25.52 -2.16
N TRP A 163 3.97 -24.62 -2.48
CA TRP A 163 3.22 -24.65 -3.74
C TRP A 163 3.84 -23.78 -4.83
N GLN A 164 4.98 -23.12 -4.56
CA GLN A 164 5.66 -22.21 -5.50
C GLN A 164 4.73 -21.14 -6.07
N LEU A 165 3.86 -20.57 -5.21
CA LEU A 165 2.85 -19.59 -5.63
C LEU A 165 3.49 -18.35 -6.26
N PRO A 166 2.85 -17.76 -7.30
CA PRO A 166 3.31 -16.52 -7.95
C PRO A 166 2.99 -15.28 -7.10
N ILE A 167 3.53 -15.22 -5.87
CA ILE A 167 3.29 -14.15 -4.91
C ILE A 167 4.59 -13.47 -4.47
N VAL A 168 4.51 -12.16 -4.23
CA VAL A 168 5.56 -11.38 -3.57
C VAL A 168 5.01 -10.86 -2.25
N PHE A 169 5.67 -11.20 -1.18
CA PHE A 169 5.41 -10.68 0.16
C PHE A 169 6.22 -9.41 0.38
N VAL A 170 5.57 -8.32 0.75
CA VAL A 170 6.18 -7.02 0.99
C VAL A 170 5.92 -6.61 2.44
N CYS A 171 6.97 -6.66 3.24
CA CYS A 171 6.94 -6.18 4.62
C CYS A 171 7.40 -4.72 4.66
N GLU A 172 6.53 -3.83 5.10
CA GLU A 172 6.83 -2.42 5.38
C GLU A 172 7.18 -2.29 6.86
N ASN A 173 8.47 -2.28 7.15
CA ASN A 173 8.98 -2.31 8.51
C ASN A 173 9.25 -0.89 9.03
N SER A 174 8.36 -0.42 9.91
CA SER A 174 8.49 0.84 10.67
C SER A 174 8.72 0.57 12.17
N SER A 175 9.28 -0.60 12.50
CA SER A 175 9.47 -1.05 13.89
C SER A 175 10.28 -0.06 14.75
N PRO A 176 10.19 -0.20 16.08
CA PRO A 176 11.06 0.52 17.01
C PRO A 176 12.54 0.45 16.66
N GLU A 177 13.00 -0.68 16.14
CA GLU A 177 14.39 -0.87 15.70
C GLU A 177 14.73 0.05 14.53
N VAL A 178 13.83 0.17 13.55
CA VAL A 178 13.99 1.13 12.45
C VAL A 178 13.91 2.55 12.96
N GLN A 179 13.01 2.86 13.89
CA GLN A 179 12.89 4.19 14.48
C GLN A 179 14.17 4.57 15.25
N ARG A 180 14.77 3.64 16.02
CA ARG A 180 16.07 3.90 16.66
C ARG A 180 17.21 4.15 15.66
N MET A 181 17.22 3.42 14.55
CA MET A 181 18.18 3.66 13.47
C MET A 181 18.03 5.08 12.89
N LEU A 182 16.82 5.64 12.93
CA LEU A 182 16.50 7.01 12.53
C LEU A 182 16.70 8.04 13.66
N GLY A 183 17.21 7.63 14.83
CA GLY A 183 17.53 8.50 15.95
C GLY A 183 16.40 8.72 16.97
N HIS A 184 15.36 7.86 16.96
CA HIS A 184 14.28 7.91 17.95
C HIS A 184 14.55 7.01 19.16
N GLU A 185 14.19 7.48 20.35
CA GLU A 185 14.18 6.66 21.57
C GLU A 185 12.89 5.82 21.61
N ILE A 186 13.02 4.50 21.74
CA ILE A 186 11.89 3.58 21.81
C ILE A 186 12.19 2.45 22.80
N ASP A 187 11.24 2.21 23.69
CA ASP A 187 11.43 1.36 24.88
C ASP A 187 11.33 -0.15 24.66
N TYR A 188 10.56 -0.60 23.63
CA TYR A 188 10.26 -2.03 23.46
C TYR A 188 10.60 -2.56 22.08
N PRO A 189 11.37 -3.67 21.96
CA PRO A 189 11.54 -4.37 20.70
C PRO A 189 10.22 -5.05 20.29
N GLN A 190 9.83 -4.89 19.03
CA GLN A 190 8.65 -5.58 18.46
C GLN A 190 9.04 -6.86 17.70
N LEU A 191 10.30 -7.00 17.37
CA LEU A 191 10.85 -8.14 16.66
C LEU A 191 11.98 -8.77 17.47
N SER A 192 12.03 -10.10 17.48
CA SER A 192 13.14 -10.87 18.04
C SER A 192 14.33 -11.01 17.07
N ILE A 193 14.21 -10.46 15.87
CA ILE A 193 15.20 -10.51 14.79
C ILE A 193 15.36 -9.12 14.16
N ASP A 194 16.55 -8.80 13.66
CA ASP A 194 16.85 -7.48 13.09
C ASP A 194 16.06 -7.19 11.81
N ASN A 195 15.78 -8.23 11.02
CA ASN A 195 15.11 -8.10 9.73
C ASN A 195 14.09 -9.22 9.54
N VAL A 196 12.85 -8.86 9.20
CA VAL A 196 11.75 -9.79 8.90
C VAL A 196 12.10 -10.68 7.72
N SER A 197 12.83 -10.16 6.73
CA SER A 197 13.24 -10.91 5.54
C SER A 197 14.07 -12.16 5.84
N LYS A 198 14.74 -12.23 7.01
CA LYS A 198 15.48 -13.43 7.47
C LYS A 198 14.57 -14.65 7.65
N ARG A 199 13.28 -14.45 7.94
CA ARG A 199 12.28 -15.53 8.07
C ARG A 199 12.09 -16.31 6.79
N ALA A 200 12.32 -15.71 5.62
CA ALA A 200 12.21 -16.36 4.32
C ALA A 200 13.07 -17.63 4.21
N LYS A 201 14.25 -17.62 4.83
CA LYS A 201 15.17 -18.78 4.85
C LYS A 201 14.53 -20.00 5.47
N ASN A 202 13.66 -19.83 6.48
CA ASN A 202 12.99 -20.95 7.17
C ASN A 202 12.03 -21.71 6.24
N TYR A 203 11.57 -21.06 5.17
CA TYR A 203 10.64 -21.60 4.19
C TYR A 203 11.32 -21.87 2.82
N GLY A 204 12.64 -21.79 2.73
CA GLY A 204 13.37 -22.05 1.50
C GLY A 204 13.12 -21.05 0.37
N MET A 205 12.59 -19.85 0.69
CA MET A 205 12.35 -18.81 -0.31
C MET A 205 13.39 -17.68 -0.21
N PRO A 206 13.64 -16.91 -1.28
CA PRO A 206 14.47 -15.72 -1.22
C PRO A 206 13.88 -14.66 -0.30
N GLY A 207 14.74 -14.03 0.51
CA GLY A 207 14.39 -12.86 1.33
C GLY A 207 15.47 -11.79 1.21
N SER A 208 15.08 -10.51 1.24
CA SER A 208 16.04 -9.40 1.24
C SER A 208 15.43 -8.16 1.90
N THR A 209 16.30 -7.39 2.56
CA THR A 209 15.96 -6.12 3.22
C THR A 209 16.52 -4.96 2.41
N HIS A 210 15.75 -3.91 2.28
CA HIS A 210 16.03 -2.74 1.47
C HIS A 210 15.58 -1.46 2.16
N THR A 211 16.09 -0.34 1.68
CA THR A 211 15.67 1.00 2.07
C THR A 211 14.35 1.35 1.39
N GLY A 212 13.28 1.57 2.18
CA GLY A 212 11.94 1.85 1.68
C GLY A 212 11.70 3.32 1.28
N TRP A 213 12.58 4.25 1.64
CA TRP A 213 12.53 5.65 1.20
C TRP A 213 13.33 5.94 -0.07
N ASP A 214 14.14 4.99 -0.58
CA ASP A 214 14.78 5.08 -1.89
C ASP A 214 13.93 4.40 -2.96
N ALA A 215 13.20 5.19 -3.75
CA ALA A 215 12.32 4.69 -4.80
C ALA A 215 13.05 3.86 -5.88
N ALA A 216 14.34 4.14 -6.13
CA ALA A 216 15.13 3.37 -7.10
C ALA A 216 15.50 1.99 -6.55
N GLU A 217 15.84 1.90 -5.27
CA GLU A 217 16.10 0.63 -4.60
C GLU A 217 14.83 -0.23 -4.55
N VAL A 218 13.68 0.36 -4.14
CA VAL A 218 12.37 -0.31 -4.14
C VAL A 218 12.04 -0.84 -5.53
N TYR A 219 12.11 0.00 -6.55
CA TYR A 219 11.84 -0.41 -7.93
C TYR A 219 12.70 -1.59 -8.37
N LYS A 220 14.00 -1.55 -8.10
CA LYS A 220 14.95 -2.62 -8.46
C LYS A 220 14.62 -3.95 -7.76
N ALA A 221 14.39 -3.91 -6.44
CA ALA A 221 14.09 -5.08 -5.63
C ALA A 221 12.74 -5.70 -6.02
N ALA A 222 11.69 -4.88 -6.10
CA ALA A 222 10.36 -5.30 -6.49
C ALA A 222 10.33 -5.91 -7.90
N GLY A 223 11.00 -5.27 -8.86
CA GLY A 223 11.09 -5.79 -10.23
C GLY A 223 11.76 -7.15 -10.33
N LYS A 224 12.78 -7.42 -9.51
CA LYS A 224 13.42 -8.74 -9.43
C LYS A 224 12.46 -9.79 -8.89
N ALA A 225 11.77 -9.50 -7.79
CA ALA A 225 10.85 -10.41 -7.13
C ALA A 225 9.62 -10.71 -8.00
N ILE A 226 9.00 -9.68 -8.60
CA ILE A 226 7.83 -9.82 -9.46
C ILE A 226 8.15 -10.62 -10.72
N ARG A 227 9.31 -10.38 -11.35
CA ARG A 227 9.74 -11.21 -12.50
C ARG A 227 9.97 -12.67 -12.12
N ARG A 228 10.53 -12.93 -10.93
CA ARG A 228 10.72 -14.29 -10.40
C ARG A 228 9.39 -15.01 -10.22
N ALA A 229 8.44 -14.37 -9.53
CA ALA A 229 7.09 -14.89 -9.29
C ALA A 229 6.36 -15.17 -10.62
N ARG A 230 6.38 -14.21 -11.55
CA ARG A 230 5.77 -14.32 -12.89
C ARG A 230 6.37 -15.43 -13.75
N ALA A 231 7.63 -15.77 -13.52
CA ALA A 231 8.30 -16.87 -14.19
C ALA A 231 8.03 -18.25 -13.54
N GLY A 232 7.11 -18.34 -12.57
CA GLY A 232 6.78 -19.59 -11.87
C GLY A 232 7.89 -20.09 -10.94
N LYS A 233 8.81 -19.21 -10.52
CA LYS A 233 9.93 -19.58 -9.64
C LYS A 233 9.61 -19.42 -8.14
N GLY A 234 8.33 -19.32 -7.81
CA GLY A 234 7.83 -19.23 -6.44
C GLY A 234 7.97 -17.85 -5.79
N PRO A 235 7.63 -17.76 -4.49
CA PRO A 235 7.52 -16.51 -3.76
C PRO A 235 8.86 -15.86 -3.43
N THR A 236 8.80 -14.59 -3.01
CA THR A 236 9.92 -13.83 -2.44
C THR A 236 9.39 -12.98 -1.29
N LEU A 237 10.13 -12.89 -0.20
CA LEU A 237 9.86 -11.96 0.91
C LEU A 237 10.79 -10.75 0.79
N LEU A 238 10.22 -9.60 0.47
CA LEU A 238 10.90 -8.31 0.50
C LEU A 238 10.58 -7.60 1.81
N GLU A 239 11.57 -7.02 2.43
CA GLU A 239 11.41 -6.11 3.56
C GLU A 239 11.93 -4.74 3.14
N PHE A 240 11.09 -3.73 3.31
CA PHE A 240 11.46 -2.33 3.16
C PHE A 240 11.43 -1.66 4.54
N LYS A 241 12.57 -1.13 4.98
CA LYS A 241 12.61 -0.26 6.15
C LYS A 241 11.99 1.07 5.74
N VAL A 242 10.93 1.46 6.45
CA VAL A 242 10.17 2.66 6.14
C VAL A 242 10.08 3.59 7.33
N HIS A 243 9.91 4.88 7.07
CA HIS A 243 9.65 5.87 8.07
C HIS A 243 8.23 6.41 7.91
N GLN A 244 7.41 6.29 8.96
CA GLN A 244 6.09 6.91 8.99
C GLN A 244 6.26 8.36 9.42
N LEU A 245 6.24 9.29 8.46
CA LEU A 245 6.36 10.73 8.73
C LEU A 245 5.15 11.26 9.49
N GLU A 246 4.00 10.62 9.32
CA GLU A 246 2.78 10.91 10.04
C GLU A 246 2.23 9.61 10.64
N GLY A 247 1.91 9.64 11.93
CA GLY A 247 1.32 8.51 12.64
C GLY A 247 -0.18 8.36 12.39
N ASN A 248 -0.89 7.79 13.36
CA ASN A 248 -2.35 7.81 13.37
C ASN A 248 -2.85 9.24 13.58
N LEU A 249 -4.02 9.56 13.01
CA LEU A 249 -4.63 10.89 13.16
C LEU A 249 -4.88 11.33 14.61
N GLU A 250 -4.80 10.41 15.57
CA GLU A 250 -4.90 10.65 17.01
C GLU A 250 -3.55 10.85 17.70
N GLY A 251 -2.44 10.57 17.01
CA GLY A 251 -1.11 10.61 17.56
C GLY A 251 -0.26 11.75 17.00
N ARG A 252 0.99 11.45 16.77
CA ARG A 252 1.98 12.36 16.23
C ARG A 252 1.58 12.80 14.81
N LEU A 253 1.33 14.09 14.66
CA LEU A 253 0.73 14.64 13.42
C LEU A 253 1.76 15.17 12.42
N GLU A 254 3.01 15.42 12.83
CA GLU A 254 4.01 16.03 11.95
C GLU A 254 5.41 15.52 12.24
N ALA A 255 6.14 15.20 11.18
CA ALA A 255 7.56 14.90 11.25
C ALA A 255 8.36 16.16 11.61
N ASN A 256 9.36 16.02 12.47
CA ASN A 256 10.31 17.08 12.73
C ASN A 256 11.32 17.23 11.56
N GLU A 257 12.16 18.29 11.56
CA GLU A 257 13.11 18.56 10.48
C GLU A 257 14.11 17.41 10.27
N LYS A 258 14.53 16.73 11.33
CA LYS A 258 15.48 15.60 11.23
C LYS A 258 14.84 14.40 10.52
N GLU A 259 13.55 14.22 10.65
CA GLU A 259 12.80 13.13 10.01
C GLU A 259 12.51 13.40 8.55
N ARG A 260 12.33 14.68 8.18
CA ARG A 260 12.11 15.10 6.80
C ARG A 260 13.28 14.76 5.87
N GLN A 261 14.50 14.59 6.39
CA GLN A 261 15.62 14.09 5.59
C GLN A 261 15.37 12.70 4.96
N TRP A 262 14.42 11.95 5.51
CA TRP A 262 14.04 10.62 5.03
C TRP A 262 12.74 10.64 4.21
N ASP A 263 12.20 11.83 3.87
CA ASP A 263 11.01 11.91 3.03
C ASP A 263 11.31 11.40 1.62
N PRO A 264 10.66 10.29 1.19
CA PRO A 264 10.94 9.68 -0.10
C PRO A 264 10.63 10.61 -1.28
N ILE A 265 9.69 11.54 -1.11
CA ILE A 265 9.35 12.54 -2.13
C ILE A 265 10.49 13.54 -2.28
N ASP A 266 11.01 14.08 -1.19
CA ASP A 266 12.09 15.07 -1.23
C ASP A 266 13.38 14.44 -1.75
N LEU A 267 13.65 13.19 -1.42
CA LEU A 267 14.79 12.44 -1.96
C LEU A 267 14.68 12.23 -3.48
N LEU A 268 13.53 11.80 -3.97
CA LEU A 268 13.34 11.55 -5.42
C LEU A 268 13.25 12.85 -6.21
N LYS A 269 12.69 13.92 -5.62
CA LYS A 269 12.56 15.25 -6.21
C LYS A 269 13.90 15.80 -6.74
N GLN A 270 15.01 15.48 -6.10
CA GLN A 270 16.34 15.90 -6.53
C GLN A 270 16.70 15.44 -7.96
N LYS A 271 16.02 14.41 -8.47
CA LYS A 271 16.18 13.88 -9.83
C LYS A 271 15.10 14.37 -10.80
N ILE A 272 14.18 15.23 -10.35
CA ILE A 272 13.06 15.73 -11.15
C ILE A 272 13.32 17.19 -11.50
N PRO A 273 13.28 17.59 -12.80
CA PRO A 273 13.40 18.98 -13.17
C PRO A 273 12.31 19.84 -12.50
N ARG A 274 12.66 21.04 -12.04
CA ARG A 274 11.76 21.91 -11.30
C ARG A 274 10.43 22.16 -12.03
N LYS A 275 10.47 22.41 -13.32
CA LYS A 275 9.27 22.64 -14.14
C LYS A 275 8.34 21.42 -14.18
N VAL A 276 8.93 20.20 -14.19
CA VAL A 276 8.19 18.93 -14.18
C VAL A 276 7.56 18.70 -12.80
N ASP A 277 8.29 18.99 -11.71
CA ASP A 277 7.74 18.93 -10.35
C ASP A 277 6.53 19.86 -10.18
N GLU A 278 6.68 21.14 -10.56
CA GLU A 278 5.60 22.13 -10.47
C GLU A 278 4.35 21.68 -11.27
N GLN A 279 4.56 21.17 -12.48
CA GLN A 279 3.47 20.65 -13.31
C GLN A 279 2.78 19.45 -12.66
N ILE A 280 3.53 18.45 -12.20
CA ILE A 280 2.97 17.24 -11.57
C ILE A 280 2.16 17.62 -10.33
N ARG A 281 2.67 18.48 -9.48
CA ARG A 281 1.95 18.92 -8.27
C ARG A 281 0.65 19.63 -8.62
N ALA A 282 0.65 20.53 -9.60
CA ALA A 282 -0.55 21.23 -10.02
C ALA A 282 -1.61 20.25 -10.59
N GLU A 283 -1.20 19.29 -11.41
CA GLU A 283 -2.08 18.28 -12.00
C GLU A 283 -2.69 17.36 -10.93
N GLU A 284 -1.88 16.87 -9.97
CA GLU A 284 -2.37 15.96 -8.93
C GLU A 284 -3.26 16.70 -7.91
N VAL A 285 -2.97 17.96 -7.59
CA VAL A 285 -3.86 18.81 -6.77
C VAL A 285 -5.23 18.98 -7.45
N ALA A 286 -5.26 19.26 -8.76
CA ALA A 286 -6.50 19.39 -9.50
C ALA A 286 -7.32 18.09 -9.52
N LYS A 287 -6.67 16.93 -9.68
CA LYS A 287 -7.34 15.61 -9.64
C LYS A 287 -7.94 15.32 -8.26
N VAL A 288 -7.19 15.60 -7.20
CA VAL A 288 -7.68 15.39 -5.84
C VAL A 288 -8.82 16.34 -5.51
N GLN A 289 -8.76 17.61 -5.97
CA GLN A 289 -9.87 18.54 -5.79
C GLN A 289 -11.14 18.04 -6.50
N LYS A 290 -11.00 17.52 -7.73
CA LYS A 290 -12.12 16.89 -8.46
C LYS A 290 -12.72 15.73 -7.66
N ALA A 291 -11.88 14.87 -7.06
CA ALA A 291 -12.34 13.76 -6.23
C ALA A 291 -13.10 14.24 -4.98
N ILE A 292 -12.63 15.32 -4.34
CA ILE A 292 -13.35 15.96 -3.23
C ILE A 292 -14.73 16.46 -3.68
N ASP A 293 -14.78 17.18 -4.80
CA ASP A 293 -16.02 17.73 -5.34
C ASP A 293 -17.02 16.62 -5.71
N PHE A 294 -16.52 15.50 -6.25
CA PHE A 294 -17.31 14.31 -6.53
C PHE A 294 -17.90 13.72 -5.22
N GLY A 295 -17.07 13.46 -4.21
CA GLY A 295 -17.51 12.92 -2.93
C GLY A 295 -18.54 13.82 -2.24
N VAL A 296 -18.34 15.16 -2.30
CA VAL A 296 -19.29 16.14 -1.71
C VAL A 296 -20.64 16.12 -2.40
N LYS A 297 -20.68 15.96 -3.72
CA LYS A 297 -21.92 15.93 -4.51
C LYS A 297 -22.61 14.57 -4.49
N SER A 298 -21.93 13.55 -4.03
CA SER A 298 -22.45 12.18 -3.97
C SER A 298 -23.54 12.02 -2.92
N PRO A 299 -24.59 11.22 -3.20
CA PRO A 299 -25.68 10.98 -2.26
C PRO A 299 -25.21 10.21 -1.03
N GLU A 300 -25.91 10.39 0.07
CA GLU A 300 -25.79 9.54 1.25
C GLU A 300 -26.44 8.17 0.95
N PRO A 301 -25.88 7.07 1.48
CA PRO A 301 -26.52 5.77 1.38
C PRO A 301 -27.85 5.78 2.17
N THR A 302 -28.86 5.05 1.66
CA THR A 302 -30.11 4.88 2.40
C THR A 302 -29.96 3.81 3.49
N PRO A 303 -30.82 3.82 4.55
CA PRO A 303 -30.77 2.79 5.58
C PRO A 303 -30.97 1.37 5.03
N GLU A 304 -31.75 1.19 3.97
CA GLU A 304 -32.00 -0.10 3.32
C GLU A 304 -30.73 -0.68 2.71
N GLN A 305 -29.81 0.15 2.23
CA GLN A 305 -28.53 -0.26 1.67
C GLN A 305 -27.64 -0.96 2.70
N ALA A 306 -27.87 -0.78 4.01
CA ALA A 306 -27.15 -1.52 5.04
C ALA A 306 -27.36 -3.04 4.92
N TYR A 307 -28.46 -3.47 4.35
CA TYR A 307 -28.83 -4.88 4.20
C TYR A 307 -28.48 -5.46 2.83
N THR A 308 -28.00 -4.65 1.87
CA THR A 308 -27.62 -5.10 0.54
C THR A 308 -26.18 -5.62 0.50
N CYS A 309 -25.88 -6.49 -0.46
CA CYS A 309 -24.54 -7.04 -0.68
C CYS A 309 -23.97 -7.81 0.55
N VAL A 310 -24.81 -8.33 1.44
CA VAL A 310 -24.38 -9.16 2.57
C VAL A 310 -24.24 -10.62 2.12
N PHE A 311 -25.14 -11.09 1.27
CA PHE A 311 -25.13 -12.40 0.65
C PHE A 311 -25.23 -12.24 -0.87
N LYS A 312 -24.81 -13.28 -1.61
CA LYS A 312 -25.11 -13.35 -3.04
C LYS A 312 -26.64 -13.43 -3.19
N GLU A 313 -27.22 -12.45 -3.89
CA GLU A 313 -28.64 -12.54 -4.25
C GLU A 313 -28.83 -13.72 -5.21
N ALA A 314 -29.93 -14.46 -5.05
CA ALA A 314 -30.29 -15.51 -6.00
C ALA A 314 -30.64 -14.86 -7.35
N ASP A 315 -30.09 -15.41 -8.43
CA ASP A 315 -30.37 -14.98 -9.80
C ASP A 315 -31.86 -15.26 -10.12
#